data_f1772ec239d64fd0f999d29699f8e5cc
#
_entry.id   f1772ec239d64fd0f999d29699f8e5cc
#
_cell.length_a   1.000
_cell.length_b   1.000
_cell.length_c   1.000
_cell.angle_alpha   90.00
_cell.angle_beta   90.00
_cell.angle_gamma   90.00
#
_symmetry.space_group_name_H-M   'P 1'
#
loop_
_entity.id
_entity.type
_entity.pdbx_description
1 polymer ?
#
loop_
_entity_poly.entity_id
_entity_poly.type
_entity_poly.pdbx_seq_one_letter_code
_entity_poly.pdbx_strand_id
1 'polypeptide(L)'
;YLDDALIKKIVDTYPFYAKVMIPANTYANQDKSVNTVAVMAQWVCAAEVDEELIYTLTKALWEPGFHVLRKKEGKPEPAPAGAEIMAQAHAKGKDVTLDTALAGMAIPLHPGAERYYREKGLIK
;
A
#
# COMPACT_ATOMS: atom_id res chain seq x y z
N TYR A 1 14.91 -8.94 20.06
CA TYR A 1 13.53 -8.47 19.99
C TYR A 1 13.52 -6.97 20.23
N LEU A 2 12.82 -6.22 19.37
CA LEU A 2 12.48 -4.83 19.65
C LEU A 2 11.21 -4.83 20.50
N ASP A 3 11.24 -4.16 21.66
CA ASP A 3 10.02 -3.96 22.43
C ASP A 3 9.13 -2.86 21.81
N ASP A 4 7.86 -2.82 22.18
CA ASP A 4 6.90 -1.89 21.60
C ASP A 4 7.23 -0.42 21.91
N ALA A 5 7.88 -0.12 23.04
CA ALA A 5 8.30 1.23 23.39
C ALA A 5 9.43 1.73 22.49
N LEU A 6 10.40 0.85 22.20
CA LEU A 6 11.49 1.16 21.27
C LEU A 6 10.97 1.29 19.84
N ILE A 7 10.08 0.39 19.39
CA ILE A 7 9.43 0.48 18.07
C ILE A 7 8.71 1.83 17.94
N LYS A 8 7.89 2.19 18.94
CA LYS A 8 7.19 3.48 18.95
C LYS A 8 8.17 4.65 18.85
N LYS A 9 9.24 4.65 19.64
CA LYS A 9 10.25 5.71 19.60
C LYS A 9 10.91 5.82 18.22
N ILE A 10 11.22 4.69 17.57
CA ILE A 10 11.81 4.67 16.23
C ILE A 10 10.84 5.28 15.22
N VAL A 11 9.58 4.84 15.21
CA VAL A 11 8.57 5.32 14.26
C VAL A 11 8.26 6.81 14.49
N ASP A 12 8.16 7.26 15.73
CA ASP A 12 7.94 8.67 16.05
C ASP A 12 9.14 9.56 15.64
N THR A 13 10.35 9.02 15.71
CA THR A 13 11.57 9.77 15.35
C THR A 13 11.84 9.76 13.85
N TYR A 14 11.51 8.67 13.19
CA TYR A 14 11.79 8.42 11.78
C TYR A 14 10.51 8.00 11.04
N PRO A 15 9.74 8.96 10.49
CA PRO A 15 8.41 8.70 9.91
C PRO A 15 8.37 7.73 8.71
N PHE A 16 9.54 7.48 8.11
CA PHE A 16 9.66 6.51 7.00
C PHE A 16 9.72 5.04 7.45
N TYR A 17 9.80 4.78 8.76
CA TYR A 17 9.62 3.45 9.30
C TYR A 17 8.14 3.18 9.62
N ALA A 18 7.73 1.94 9.41
CA ALA A 18 6.45 1.41 9.88
C ALA A 18 6.68 0.25 10.83
N LYS A 19 5.82 0.09 11.84
CA LYS A 19 5.76 -1.12 12.65
C LYS A 19 5.26 -2.26 11.77
N VAL A 20 6.00 -3.34 11.73
CA VAL A 20 5.62 -4.57 11.03
C VAL A 20 5.77 -5.79 11.94
N MET A 21 5.03 -6.84 11.62
CA MET A 21 5.15 -8.13 12.29
C MET A 21 5.66 -9.16 11.30
N ILE A 22 6.73 -9.86 11.65
CA ILE A 22 7.20 -11.04 10.93
C ILE A 22 6.44 -12.23 11.50
N PRO A 23 5.63 -12.95 10.70
CA PRO A 23 4.90 -14.11 11.17
C PRO A 23 5.82 -15.23 11.66
N ALA A 24 5.35 -16.05 12.59
CA ALA A 24 6.06 -17.25 13.00
C ALA A 24 6.36 -18.15 11.78
N ASN A 25 7.47 -18.88 11.84
CA ASN A 25 7.94 -19.77 10.78
C ASN A 25 8.30 -19.08 9.45
N THR A 26 8.54 -17.75 9.46
CA THR A 26 9.09 -17.04 8.30
C THR A 26 10.56 -17.41 8.08
N TYR A 27 11.31 -17.60 9.14
CA TYR A 27 12.73 -17.99 9.10
C TYR A 27 12.95 -19.31 9.84
N ALA A 28 14.06 -19.99 9.54
CA ALA A 28 14.45 -21.21 10.25
C ALA A 28 14.58 -20.95 11.76
N ASN A 29 14.04 -21.85 12.58
CA ASN A 29 14.05 -21.77 14.05
C ASN A 29 13.33 -20.55 14.65
N GLN A 30 12.43 -19.90 13.90
CA GLN A 30 11.58 -18.85 14.39
C GLN A 30 10.17 -19.39 14.63
N ASP A 31 9.89 -19.83 15.85
CA ASP A 31 8.62 -20.44 16.28
C ASP A 31 7.56 -19.41 16.70
N LYS A 32 7.93 -18.13 16.84
CA LYS A 32 7.05 -17.04 17.28
C LYS A 32 7.07 -15.87 16.31
N SER A 33 5.96 -15.15 16.23
CA SER A 33 5.93 -13.87 15.52
C SER A 33 6.79 -12.83 16.23
N VAL A 34 7.38 -11.92 15.45
CA VAL A 34 8.31 -10.89 15.94
C VAL A 34 7.87 -9.52 15.44
N ASN A 35 7.63 -8.59 16.36
CA ASN A 35 7.44 -7.20 16.02
C ASN A 35 8.80 -6.56 15.68
N THR A 36 8.81 -5.75 14.63
CA THR A 36 9.98 -5.01 14.17
C THR A 36 9.57 -3.73 13.45
N VAL A 37 10.53 -3.04 12.86
CA VAL A 37 10.29 -1.90 11.97
C VAL A 37 10.79 -2.23 10.57
N ALA A 38 10.14 -1.67 9.56
CA ALA A 38 10.57 -1.78 8.17
C ALA A 38 10.35 -0.45 7.44
N VAL A 39 11.09 -0.24 6.37
CA VAL A 39 10.77 0.76 5.35
C VAL A 39 9.77 0.17 4.39
N MET A 40 8.81 0.99 3.97
CA MET A 40 7.76 0.58 3.05
C MET A 40 8.13 0.98 1.62
N ALA A 41 7.81 0.12 0.66
CA ALA A 41 7.87 0.50 -0.75
C ALA A 41 6.77 1.55 -1.02
N GLN A 42 7.12 2.62 -1.74
CA GLN A 42 6.21 3.72 -2.04
C GLN A 42 6.21 4.00 -3.53
N TRP A 43 5.05 4.34 -4.07
CA TRP A 43 4.95 4.93 -5.39
C TRP A 43 5.05 6.44 -5.25
N VAL A 44 5.95 7.02 -6.01
CA VAL A 44 6.19 8.46 -6.01
C VAL A 44 6.01 9.02 -7.41
N CYS A 45 5.59 10.25 -7.50
CA CYS A 45 5.50 11.01 -8.74
C CYS A 45 5.97 12.46 -8.50
N ALA A 46 6.22 13.18 -9.58
CA ALA A 46 6.49 14.61 -9.47
C ALA A 46 5.22 15.36 -9.00
N ALA A 47 5.42 16.44 -8.25
CA ALA A 47 4.31 17.22 -7.69
C ALA A 47 3.44 17.90 -8.77
N GLU A 48 4.02 18.15 -9.93
CA GLU A 48 3.38 18.82 -11.07
C GLU A 48 2.52 17.90 -11.95
N VAL A 49 2.48 16.60 -11.63
CA VAL A 49 1.62 15.65 -12.37
C VAL A 49 0.16 16.06 -12.16
N ASP A 50 -0.65 15.88 -13.20
CA ASP A 50 -2.06 16.26 -13.16
C ASP A 50 -2.81 15.54 -12.03
N GLU A 51 -3.59 16.31 -11.26
CA GLU A 51 -4.31 15.82 -10.10
C GLU A 51 -5.31 14.72 -10.45
N GLU A 52 -6.07 14.89 -11.54
CA GLU A 52 -7.08 13.95 -11.96
C GLU A 52 -6.45 12.63 -12.43
N LEU A 53 -5.28 12.71 -13.06
CA LEU A 53 -4.51 11.53 -13.44
C LEU A 53 -4.10 10.73 -12.20
N ILE A 54 -3.52 11.38 -11.18
CA ILE A 54 -3.09 10.67 -9.95
C ILE A 54 -4.29 10.17 -9.15
N TYR A 55 -5.39 10.93 -9.08
CA TYR A 55 -6.64 10.45 -8.48
C TYR A 55 -7.11 9.17 -9.18
N THR A 56 -7.15 9.18 -10.51
CA THR A 56 -7.59 8.03 -11.31
C THR A 56 -6.68 6.82 -11.13
N LEU A 57 -5.36 7.01 -11.12
CA LEU A 57 -4.39 5.93 -10.88
C LEU A 57 -4.53 5.35 -9.47
N THR A 58 -4.69 6.21 -8.46
CA THR A 58 -4.89 5.77 -7.07
C THR A 58 -6.19 4.96 -6.94
N LYS A 59 -7.26 5.44 -7.55
CA LYS A 59 -8.53 4.74 -7.57
C LYS A 59 -8.44 3.39 -8.29
N ALA A 60 -7.76 3.32 -9.42
CA ALA A 60 -7.54 2.08 -10.17
C ALA A 60 -6.73 1.03 -9.39
N LEU A 61 -5.87 1.47 -8.46
CA LEU A 61 -5.14 0.55 -7.59
C LEU A 61 -6.08 -0.21 -6.64
N TRP A 62 -7.12 0.46 -6.16
CA TRP A 62 -7.97 -0.06 -5.10
C TRP A 62 -9.36 -0.52 -5.56
N GLU A 63 -9.82 -0.07 -6.71
CA GLU A 63 -11.16 -0.37 -7.21
C GLU A 63 -11.11 -1.10 -8.55
N PRO A 64 -11.95 -2.14 -8.73
CA PRO A 64 -12.07 -2.81 -10.02
C PRO A 64 -12.82 -1.93 -11.03
N GLY A 65 -12.67 -2.27 -12.31
CA GLY A 65 -13.45 -1.65 -13.39
C GLY A 65 -12.88 -0.37 -13.97
N PHE A 66 -11.74 0.12 -13.47
CA PHE A 66 -11.19 1.43 -13.85
C PHE A 66 -10.44 1.44 -15.17
N HIS A 67 -9.84 0.32 -15.60
CA HIS A 67 -9.06 0.27 -16.83
C HIS A 67 -9.19 -1.06 -17.57
N VAL A 68 -9.02 -0.92 -18.87
CA VAL A 68 -8.83 -1.95 -19.87
C VAL A 68 -9.79 -3.13 -19.74
N LEU A 69 -10.78 -3.05 -20.55
CA LEU A 69 -11.64 -4.18 -20.93
C LEU A 69 -10.76 -5.33 -21.45
N ARG A 70 -10.44 -6.30 -20.61
CA ARG A 70 -9.99 -7.59 -21.11
C ARG A 70 -11.16 -8.21 -21.88
N LYS A 71 -10.95 -8.51 -23.15
CA LYS A 71 -11.92 -9.29 -23.90
C LYS A 71 -11.71 -10.75 -23.54
N LYS A 72 -12.57 -11.30 -22.74
CA LYS A 72 -12.72 -12.74 -22.57
C LYS A 72 -13.94 -13.16 -23.37
N GLU A 73 -13.74 -14.08 -24.31
CA GLU A 73 -14.79 -14.58 -25.21
C GLU A 73 -15.57 -13.48 -25.98
N GLY A 74 -14.86 -12.39 -26.34
CA GLY A 74 -15.45 -11.29 -27.09
C GLY A 74 -16.28 -10.29 -26.28
N LYS A 75 -16.48 -10.49 -24.97
CA LYS A 75 -17.16 -9.57 -24.08
C LYS A 75 -16.15 -8.73 -23.27
N PRO A 76 -16.44 -7.44 -23.06
CA PRO A 76 -15.63 -6.62 -22.19
C PRO A 76 -15.84 -7.04 -20.73
N GLU A 77 -14.75 -7.39 -20.03
CA GLU A 77 -14.77 -7.59 -18.58
C GLU A 77 -14.12 -6.40 -17.87
N PRO A 78 -14.65 -5.93 -16.73
CA PRO A 78 -13.97 -4.94 -15.93
C PRO A 78 -12.64 -5.49 -15.45
N ALA A 79 -11.58 -4.67 -15.52
CA ALA A 79 -10.28 -5.05 -14.98
C ALA A 79 -10.38 -5.20 -13.45
N PRO A 80 -9.69 -6.17 -12.85
CA PRO A 80 -9.56 -6.25 -11.39
C PRO A 80 -8.81 -5.02 -10.87
N ALA A 81 -8.94 -4.72 -9.58
CA ALA A 81 -8.15 -3.68 -8.93
C ALA A 81 -6.66 -3.94 -9.07
N GLY A 82 -5.85 -2.89 -9.15
CA GLY A 82 -4.40 -3.01 -9.29
C GLY A 82 -3.76 -3.83 -8.17
N ALA A 83 -4.24 -3.66 -6.93
CA ALA A 83 -3.79 -4.45 -5.78
C ALA A 83 -4.07 -5.95 -5.94
N GLU A 84 -5.19 -6.34 -6.52
CA GLU A 84 -5.51 -7.74 -6.82
C GLU A 84 -4.55 -8.32 -7.88
N ILE A 85 -4.23 -7.55 -8.91
CA ILE A 85 -3.24 -7.94 -9.93
C ILE A 85 -1.87 -8.16 -9.29
N MET A 86 -1.44 -7.26 -8.41
CA MET A 86 -0.17 -7.38 -7.70
C MET A 86 -0.14 -8.61 -6.78
N ALA A 87 -1.24 -8.89 -6.08
CA ALA A 87 -1.38 -10.07 -5.21
C ALA A 87 -1.32 -11.39 -6.00
N GLN A 88 -1.79 -11.40 -7.24
CA GLN A 88 -1.68 -12.55 -8.14
C GLN A 88 -0.29 -12.69 -8.75
N ALA A 89 0.39 -11.57 -9.01
CA ALA A 89 1.69 -11.55 -9.65
C ALA A 89 2.83 -11.97 -8.70
N HIS A 90 2.75 -11.62 -7.41
CA HIS A 90 3.79 -11.91 -6.42
C HIS A 90 3.22 -12.02 -5.01
N ALA A 91 3.78 -12.91 -4.19
CA ALA A 91 3.33 -13.13 -2.81
C ALA A 91 3.31 -11.84 -1.97
N LYS A 92 4.28 -10.95 -2.15
CA LYS A 92 4.35 -9.64 -1.50
C LYS A 92 3.28 -8.65 -1.97
N GLY A 93 2.67 -8.87 -3.12
CA GLY A 93 1.52 -8.07 -3.57
C GLY A 93 0.31 -8.18 -2.65
N LYS A 94 0.22 -9.24 -1.85
CA LYS A 94 -0.84 -9.42 -0.83
C LYS A 94 -0.73 -8.42 0.33
N ASP A 95 0.46 -7.84 0.54
CA ASP A 95 0.69 -6.82 1.56
C ASP A 95 0.22 -5.42 1.10
N VAL A 96 -0.12 -5.27 -0.18
CA VAL A 96 -0.65 -4.02 -0.76
C VAL A 96 -2.14 -3.95 -0.48
N THR A 97 -2.51 -3.28 0.59
CA THR A 97 -3.89 -3.11 1.05
C THR A 97 -4.16 -1.66 1.43
N LEU A 98 -5.43 -1.27 1.50
CA LEU A 98 -5.80 0.06 1.98
C LEU A 98 -5.32 0.32 3.42
N ASP A 99 -5.29 -0.71 4.27
CA ASP A 99 -4.82 -0.59 5.65
C ASP A 99 -3.32 -0.28 5.74
N THR A 100 -2.55 -0.72 4.74
CA THR A 100 -1.10 -0.46 4.66
C THR A 100 -0.73 0.72 3.77
N ALA A 101 -1.69 1.30 3.05
CA ALA A 101 -1.47 2.27 1.99
C ALA A 101 -0.68 3.52 2.42
N LEU A 102 -0.87 3.95 3.67
CA LEU A 102 -0.25 5.17 4.21
C LEU A 102 0.87 4.86 5.23
N ALA A 103 1.20 3.59 5.44
CA ALA A 103 2.23 3.20 6.40
C ALA A 103 3.62 3.66 5.94
N GLY A 104 4.37 4.31 6.84
CA GLY A 104 5.73 4.79 6.56
C GLY A 104 5.82 5.91 5.51
N MET A 105 4.71 6.61 5.24
CA MET A 105 4.66 7.74 4.31
C MET A 105 5.35 8.95 4.93
N ALA A 106 6.56 9.26 4.46
CA ALA A 106 7.39 10.34 4.98
C ALA A 106 7.36 11.61 4.12
N ILE A 107 6.77 11.54 2.93
CA ILE A 107 6.60 12.68 2.03
C ILE A 107 5.11 13.02 1.91
N PRO A 108 4.76 14.28 1.56
CA PRO A 108 3.36 14.65 1.34
C PRO A 108 2.72 13.78 0.25
N LEU A 109 1.45 13.48 0.44
CA LEU A 109 0.65 12.85 -0.61
C LEU A 109 0.46 13.84 -1.77
N HIS A 110 0.46 13.32 -3.00
CA HIS A 110 0.02 14.09 -4.15
C HIS A 110 -1.47 14.45 -4.00
N PRO A 111 -1.93 15.68 -4.38
CA PRO A 111 -3.32 16.10 -4.18
C PRO A 111 -4.36 15.09 -4.70
N GLY A 112 -4.13 14.48 -5.86
CA GLY A 112 -5.02 13.45 -6.40
C GLY A 112 -5.12 12.20 -5.54
N ALA A 113 -4.01 11.73 -4.97
CA ALA A 113 -4.01 10.60 -4.05
C ALA A 113 -4.65 10.98 -2.70
N GLU A 114 -4.34 12.17 -2.20
CA GLU A 114 -4.94 12.70 -0.96
C GLU A 114 -6.46 12.76 -1.06
N ARG A 115 -7.00 13.29 -2.18
CA ARG A 115 -8.45 13.34 -2.45
C ARG A 115 -9.08 11.96 -2.36
N TYR A 116 -8.50 10.96 -3.00
CA TYR A 116 -9.00 9.59 -2.94
C TYR A 116 -9.00 9.03 -1.52
N TYR A 117 -7.90 9.18 -0.78
CA TYR A 117 -7.81 8.65 0.58
C TYR A 117 -8.74 9.38 1.57
N ARG A 118 -9.04 10.67 1.34
CA ARG A 118 -10.09 11.39 2.09
C ARG A 118 -11.47 10.83 1.81
N GLU A 119 -11.81 10.57 0.55
CA GLU A 119 -13.08 9.96 0.15
C GLU A 119 -13.28 8.58 0.78
N LYS A 120 -12.20 7.84 0.98
CA LYS A 120 -12.22 6.54 1.67
C LYS A 120 -12.16 6.64 3.21
N GLY A 121 -12.02 7.83 3.75
CA GLY A 121 -11.95 8.06 5.20
C GLY A 121 -10.65 7.62 5.87
N LEU A 122 -9.58 7.38 5.09
CA LEU A 122 -8.27 7.00 5.64
C LEU A 122 -7.53 8.18 6.25
N ILE A 123 -7.82 9.37 5.77
CA ILE A 123 -7.29 10.65 6.30
C ILE A 123 -8.43 11.65 6.48
N LYS A 124 -8.26 12.61 7.40
CA LYS A 124 -9.22 13.66 7.71
C LYS A 124 -9.11 14.85 6.78
#